data_8b965e9c8598c3fe7c3a6ce8f8f563c5
#
_entry.id   8b965e9c8598c3fe7c3a6ce8f8f563c5
#
_cell.length_a   1.000
_cell.length_b   1.000
_cell.length_c   1.000
_cell.angle_alpha   90.00
_cell.angle_beta   90.00
_cell.angle_gamma   90.00
#
_symmetry.space_group_name_H-M   'P 1'
#
loop_
_entity.id
_entity.type
_entity.pdbx_description
1 polymer ?
#
loop_
_entity_poly.entity_id
_entity_poly.type
_entity_poly.pdbx_seq_one_letter_code
_entity_poly.pdbx_strand_id
1 'polypeptide(L)'
;MASIFYNVFSNEELEYLSQLPEVAEAKAKINTNSNHNVVYFTIKLTENLKNSLASCFGLDFSNTSEIPMRWIKGDTKPHIDVGSTTFENTYLAYINNSEGEFVIDNTTYPIHANTGFKFNEGVLHLTTNTGEIPRLLLGPINEFVNPVGSPILYYASQADALAYATPIGNSINYTVNGAGFGYTYWRIASNSTGSSPQNITYANGSNLNAGGSYNLYPATPCFLEGSKILALVDGKEIYVPIEKLQKGDLVKTSRNGYKKVELIGKGTIGNSGNNERIEDRLYKCSTVNYPELTEDLYITGFHSILVDTLTDIQRKKTVEHMGHIFITENKYRLIACIDERTEPWSKEGEFAIWHIALENDNNRANYGIYANGGLLVESCSLNYLKNYSNMIII
;
A
#
# COMPACT_ATOMS: atom_id res chain seq x y z
N MET A 1 -11.68 4.05 10.14
CA MET A 1 -12.09 3.40 11.41
C MET A 1 -12.79 2.10 11.04
N ALA A 2 -12.44 0.99 11.67
CA ALA A 2 -13.09 -0.28 11.40
C ALA A 2 -14.48 -0.36 12.03
N SER A 3 -15.43 -1.04 11.36
CA SER A 3 -16.71 -1.45 11.94
C SER A 3 -16.58 -2.88 12.45
N ILE A 4 -17.18 -3.15 13.60
CA ILE A 4 -17.18 -4.47 14.23
C ILE A 4 -18.61 -5.02 14.22
N PHE A 5 -18.74 -6.29 13.89
CA PHE A 5 -19.99 -7.03 13.86
C PHE A 5 -19.90 -8.21 14.82
N TYR A 6 -20.86 -8.36 15.71
CA TYR A 6 -20.91 -9.45 16.65
C TYR A 6 -21.98 -10.44 16.25
N ASN A 7 -21.77 -11.73 16.58
CA ASN A 7 -22.72 -12.79 16.27
C ASN A 7 -23.05 -12.90 14.78
N VAL A 8 -21.98 -12.97 13.95
CA VAL A 8 -22.11 -13.11 12.48
C VAL A 8 -22.92 -14.34 12.10
N PHE A 9 -22.79 -15.42 12.87
CA PHE A 9 -23.44 -16.70 12.67
C PHE A 9 -24.21 -17.15 13.92
N SER A 10 -25.25 -17.98 13.74
CA SER A 10 -25.88 -18.71 14.84
C SER A 10 -24.94 -19.79 15.38
N ASN A 11 -25.25 -20.32 16.57
CA ASN A 11 -24.50 -21.44 17.13
C ASN A 11 -24.54 -22.70 16.26
N GLU A 12 -25.67 -22.98 15.63
CA GLU A 12 -25.86 -24.09 14.71
C GLU A 12 -25.00 -23.96 13.46
N GLU A 13 -24.89 -22.74 12.93
CA GLU A 13 -24.02 -22.44 11.79
C GLU A 13 -22.52 -22.54 12.13
N LEU A 14 -22.12 -22.10 13.33
CA LEU A 14 -20.74 -22.28 13.80
C LEU A 14 -20.39 -23.76 13.97
N GLU A 15 -21.32 -24.55 14.52
CA GLU A 15 -21.14 -26.00 14.63
C GLU A 15 -21.04 -26.64 13.25
N TYR A 16 -21.95 -26.30 12.33
CA TYR A 16 -21.88 -26.75 10.94
C TYR A 16 -20.52 -26.43 10.28
N LEU A 17 -20.07 -25.17 10.38
CA LEU A 17 -18.79 -24.75 9.82
C LEU A 17 -17.61 -25.56 10.41
N SER A 18 -17.64 -25.86 11.70
CA SER A 18 -16.58 -26.62 12.37
C SER A 18 -16.52 -28.09 11.95
N GLN A 19 -17.62 -28.65 11.45
CA GLN A 19 -17.77 -30.05 11.02
C GLN A 19 -17.48 -30.24 9.51
N LEU A 20 -17.32 -29.17 8.74
CA LEU A 20 -17.03 -29.30 7.31
C LEU A 20 -15.70 -30.03 7.06
N PRO A 21 -15.68 -31.01 6.13
CA PRO A 21 -14.47 -31.75 5.79
C PRO A 21 -13.30 -30.84 5.40
N GLU A 22 -13.57 -29.79 4.60
CA GLU A 22 -12.58 -28.83 4.12
C GLU A 22 -11.92 -28.07 5.29
N VAL A 23 -12.72 -27.74 6.32
CA VAL A 23 -12.23 -27.07 7.54
C VAL A 23 -11.35 -28.01 8.36
N ALA A 24 -11.77 -29.27 8.51
CA ALA A 24 -11.03 -30.27 9.26
C ALA A 24 -9.70 -30.65 8.57
N GLU A 25 -9.72 -30.86 7.24
CA GLU A 25 -8.53 -31.17 6.45
C GLU A 25 -7.52 -30.01 6.48
N ALA A 26 -7.98 -28.79 6.31
CA ALA A 26 -7.12 -27.62 6.37
C ALA A 26 -6.53 -27.41 7.78
N LYS A 27 -7.30 -27.72 8.84
CA LYS A 27 -6.81 -27.70 10.24
C LYS A 27 -5.74 -28.76 10.48
N ALA A 28 -5.90 -29.94 9.93
CA ALA A 28 -4.88 -30.99 10.02
C ALA A 28 -3.58 -30.55 9.32
N LYS A 29 -3.68 -29.93 8.12
CA LYS A 29 -2.52 -29.43 7.38
C LYS A 29 -1.73 -28.38 8.16
N ILE A 30 -2.39 -27.38 8.81
CA ILE A 30 -1.69 -26.33 9.55
C ILE A 30 -1.05 -26.86 10.84
N ASN A 31 -1.61 -27.89 11.43
CA ASN A 31 -1.06 -28.51 12.64
C ASN A 31 0.14 -29.41 12.38
N THR A 32 0.20 -30.05 11.20
CA THR A 32 1.27 -31.00 10.83
C THR A 32 2.45 -30.33 10.13
N ASN A 33 2.26 -29.15 9.57
CA ASN A 33 3.27 -28.48 8.76
C ASN A 33 3.91 -27.31 9.53
N SER A 34 5.11 -27.54 10.06
CA SER A 34 5.88 -26.52 10.80
C SER A 34 6.31 -25.33 9.93
N ASN A 35 6.18 -25.42 8.60
CA ASN A 35 6.64 -24.40 7.66
C ASN A 35 5.51 -23.50 7.10
N HIS A 36 4.26 -23.78 7.42
CA HIS A 36 3.12 -22.99 6.93
C HIS A 36 2.35 -22.36 8.10
N ASN A 37 2.32 -21.04 8.10
CA ASN A 37 1.53 -20.28 9.06
C ASN A 37 0.10 -19.99 8.57
N VAL A 38 -0.22 -20.33 7.32
CA VAL A 38 -1.55 -20.12 6.73
C VAL A 38 -1.89 -21.28 5.79
N VAL A 39 -3.12 -21.80 5.88
CA VAL A 39 -3.69 -22.76 4.94
C VAL A 39 -4.98 -22.19 4.37
N TYR A 40 -5.00 -21.95 3.07
CA TYR A 40 -6.14 -21.41 2.33
C TYR A 40 -7.02 -22.55 1.81
N PHE A 41 -8.33 -22.35 1.82
CA PHE A 41 -9.33 -23.26 1.25
C PHE A 41 -10.62 -22.49 0.97
N THR A 42 -11.58 -23.11 0.32
CA THR A 42 -12.94 -22.56 0.12
C THR A 42 -13.97 -23.52 0.72
N ILE A 43 -15.09 -22.98 1.11
CA ILE A 43 -16.27 -23.75 1.50
C ILE A 43 -17.46 -23.36 0.64
N LYS A 44 -18.40 -24.31 0.44
CA LYS A 44 -19.69 -24.02 -0.18
C LYS A 44 -20.58 -23.26 0.80
N LEU A 45 -21.27 -22.22 0.31
CA LEU A 45 -22.23 -21.47 1.08
C LEU A 45 -23.61 -22.13 0.99
N THR A 46 -24.16 -22.48 2.15
CA THR A 46 -25.60 -22.82 2.28
C THR A 46 -26.41 -21.53 2.26
N GLU A 47 -27.72 -21.63 1.98
CA GLU A 47 -28.61 -20.45 2.01
C GLU A 47 -28.67 -19.81 3.41
N ASN A 48 -28.59 -20.60 4.48
CA ASN A 48 -28.53 -20.05 5.83
C ASN A 48 -27.27 -19.19 6.03
N LEU A 49 -26.09 -19.70 5.68
CA LEU A 49 -24.83 -18.94 5.78
C LEU A 49 -24.86 -17.66 4.93
N LYS A 50 -25.43 -17.71 3.71
CA LYS A 50 -25.61 -16.53 2.86
C LYS A 50 -26.48 -15.48 3.56
N ASN A 51 -27.60 -15.92 4.13
CA ASN A 51 -28.54 -15.03 4.82
C ASN A 51 -27.91 -14.38 6.06
N SER A 52 -27.15 -15.14 6.85
CA SER A 52 -26.43 -14.61 8.02
C SER A 52 -25.38 -13.59 7.62
N LEU A 53 -24.54 -13.90 6.62
CA LEU A 53 -23.53 -13.00 6.10
C LEU A 53 -24.16 -11.73 5.48
N ALA A 54 -25.22 -11.89 4.67
CA ALA A 54 -25.93 -10.77 4.07
C ALA A 54 -26.55 -9.85 5.13
N SER A 55 -27.20 -10.42 6.12
CA SER A 55 -27.79 -9.67 7.23
C SER A 55 -26.73 -8.93 8.06
N CYS A 56 -25.58 -9.56 8.27
CA CYS A 56 -24.51 -9.01 9.09
C CYS A 56 -23.72 -7.93 8.36
N PHE A 57 -23.25 -8.21 7.15
CA PHE A 57 -22.38 -7.32 6.40
C PHE A 57 -23.10 -6.36 5.44
N GLY A 58 -24.36 -6.60 5.15
CA GLY A 58 -25.12 -5.82 4.17
C GLY A 58 -24.71 -6.11 2.72
N LEU A 59 -24.16 -7.31 2.44
CA LEU A 59 -23.65 -7.71 1.13
C LEU A 59 -24.62 -8.67 0.43
N ASP A 60 -24.59 -8.69 -0.91
CA ASP A 60 -25.40 -9.60 -1.73
C ASP A 60 -24.61 -10.89 -2.04
N PHE A 61 -25.02 -11.99 -1.41
CA PHE A 61 -24.47 -13.34 -1.63
C PHE A 61 -25.29 -14.19 -2.60
N SER A 62 -26.30 -13.64 -3.27
CA SER A 62 -27.24 -14.43 -4.11
C SER A 62 -26.52 -15.22 -5.21
N ASN A 63 -25.52 -14.65 -5.84
CA ASN A 63 -24.73 -15.26 -6.92
C ASN A 63 -23.44 -15.95 -6.44
N THR A 64 -23.24 -16.08 -5.14
CA THR A 64 -22.00 -16.63 -4.55
C THR A 64 -22.24 -18.07 -4.11
N SER A 65 -21.53 -19.02 -4.70
CA SER A 65 -21.61 -20.44 -4.33
C SER A 65 -20.57 -20.87 -3.31
N GLU A 66 -19.42 -20.18 -3.26
CA GLU A 66 -18.29 -20.52 -2.41
C GLU A 66 -17.69 -19.26 -1.79
N ILE A 67 -17.06 -19.42 -0.62
CA ILE A 67 -16.37 -18.33 0.06
C ILE A 67 -14.98 -18.77 0.50
N PRO A 68 -13.95 -17.89 0.41
CA PRO A 68 -12.61 -18.20 0.87
C PRO A 68 -12.57 -18.27 2.40
N MET A 69 -11.82 -19.23 2.90
CA MET A 69 -11.47 -19.38 4.30
C MET A 69 -9.99 -19.67 4.47
N ARG A 70 -9.48 -19.44 5.67
CA ARG A 70 -8.10 -19.77 6.00
C ARG A 70 -7.92 -20.14 7.47
N TRP A 71 -7.08 -21.12 7.74
CA TRP A 71 -6.51 -21.32 9.05
C TRP A 71 -5.20 -20.56 9.16
N ILE A 72 -5.00 -19.83 10.25
CA ILE A 72 -3.82 -19.00 10.48
C ILE A 72 -3.24 -19.37 11.85
N LYS A 73 -1.93 -19.62 11.92
CA LYS A 73 -1.18 -19.92 13.14
C LYS A 73 -0.12 -18.84 13.35
N GLY A 74 -0.02 -18.34 14.58
CA GLY A 74 0.92 -17.26 14.94
C GLY A 74 0.51 -15.90 14.39
N ASP A 75 1.36 -14.90 14.58
CA ASP A 75 1.13 -13.53 14.18
C ASP A 75 1.11 -13.38 12.66
N THR A 76 0.26 -12.49 12.16
CA THR A 76 0.36 -12.01 10.79
C THR A 76 1.12 -10.71 10.74
N LYS A 77 1.94 -10.58 9.71
CA LYS A 77 2.77 -9.39 9.54
C LYS A 77 1.95 -8.21 9.00
N PRO A 78 2.41 -6.96 9.19
CA PRO A 78 1.75 -5.81 8.62
C PRO A 78 1.57 -5.98 7.11
N HIS A 79 0.32 -5.87 6.64
CA HIS A 79 -0.04 -5.97 5.23
C HIS A 79 -1.30 -5.17 4.95
N ILE A 80 -1.58 -4.97 3.68
CA ILE A 80 -2.82 -4.42 3.17
C ILE A 80 -3.53 -5.47 2.33
N ASP A 81 -4.84 -5.46 2.30
CA ASP A 81 -5.61 -6.27 1.38
C ASP A 81 -5.80 -5.52 0.06
N VAL A 82 -5.69 -6.25 -1.05
CA VAL A 82 -5.90 -5.74 -2.41
C VAL A 82 -6.75 -6.74 -3.19
N GLY A 83 -7.53 -6.25 -4.15
CA GLY A 83 -8.35 -7.07 -5.04
C GLY A 83 -7.88 -6.94 -6.49
N SER A 84 -8.30 -7.87 -7.33
CA SER A 84 -8.13 -7.79 -8.79
C SER A 84 -9.00 -6.70 -9.45
N THR A 85 -10.00 -6.22 -8.72
CA THR A 85 -10.88 -5.10 -9.11
C THR A 85 -10.92 -4.09 -7.99
N THR A 86 -11.32 -2.87 -8.31
CA THR A 86 -11.58 -1.79 -7.35
C THR A 86 -12.60 -2.22 -6.30
N PHE A 87 -12.33 -1.92 -5.06
CA PHE A 87 -13.26 -2.09 -3.95
C PHE A 87 -13.01 -1.00 -2.90
N GLU A 88 -13.96 -0.80 -1.99
CA GLU A 88 -13.84 0.21 -0.93
C GLU A 88 -13.55 -0.40 0.43
N ASN A 89 -14.08 -1.60 0.67
CA ASN A 89 -14.04 -2.21 1.98
C ASN A 89 -13.66 -3.69 1.94
N THR A 90 -12.83 -4.09 2.88
CA THR A 90 -12.54 -5.49 3.24
C THR A 90 -13.50 -5.93 4.33
N TYR A 91 -14.02 -7.15 4.19
CA TYR A 91 -14.87 -7.83 5.18
C TYR A 91 -14.25 -9.18 5.53
N LEU A 92 -14.19 -9.48 6.79
CA LEU A 92 -13.74 -10.78 7.30
C LEU A 92 -14.44 -11.15 8.61
N ALA A 93 -14.43 -12.42 8.97
CA ALA A 93 -14.95 -12.88 10.26
C ALA A 93 -14.06 -13.95 10.89
N TYR A 94 -13.74 -13.79 12.16
CA TYR A 94 -13.12 -14.82 12.99
C TYR A 94 -14.16 -15.78 13.51
N ILE A 95 -13.96 -17.08 13.25
CA ILE A 95 -14.92 -18.13 13.59
C ILE A 95 -14.66 -18.69 14.99
N ASN A 96 -13.44 -18.72 15.44
CA ASN A 96 -13.05 -19.15 16.78
C ASN A 96 -12.22 -18.09 17.51
N ASN A 97 -12.14 -18.22 18.83
CA ASN A 97 -11.28 -17.36 19.64
C ASN A 97 -9.81 -17.57 19.31
N SER A 98 -9.04 -16.52 19.43
CA SER A 98 -7.57 -16.56 19.44
C SER A 98 -7.07 -15.70 20.59
N GLU A 99 -5.96 -16.08 21.17
CA GLU A 99 -5.16 -15.15 21.96
C GLU A 99 -4.71 -14.01 21.06
N GLY A 100 -4.33 -12.89 21.66
CA GLY A 100 -3.80 -11.73 20.94
C GLY A 100 -4.87 -10.87 20.30
N GLU A 101 -4.44 -10.08 19.35
CA GLU A 101 -5.17 -8.90 18.90
C GLU A 101 -5.09 -8.74 17.38
N PHE A 102 -6.15 -8.22 16.80
CA PHE A 102 -6.19 -7.73 15.43
C PHE A 102 -5.98 -6.22 15.44
N VAL A 103 -4.94 -5.74 14.79
CA VAL A 103 -4.59 -4.33 14.72
C VAL A 103 -4.95 -3.80 13.34
N ILE A 104 -5.78 -2.76 13.28
CA ILE A 104 -6.22 -2.09 12.06
C ILE A 104 -5.93 -0.59 12.24
N ASP A 105 -5.09 -0.01 11.36
CA ASP A 105 -4.73 1.41 11.40
C ASP A 105 -4.31 1.87 12.81
N ASN A 106 -3.41 1.13 13.44
CA ASN A 106 -2.92 1.32 14.82
C ASN A 106 -4.00 1.19 15.93
N THR A 107 -5.21 0.80 15.62
CA THR A 107 -6.25 0.48 16.61
C THR A 107 -6.31 -1.02 16.83
N THR A 108 -6.30 -1.42 18.09
CA THR A 108 -6.21 -2.79 18.52
C THR A 108 -7.58 -3.35 18.90
N TYR A 109 -7.89 -4.55 18.43
CA TYR A 109 -9.14 -5.26 18.68
C TYR A 109 -8.86 -6.69 19.16
N PRO A 110 -9.52 -7.18 20.22
CA PRO A 110 -9.39 -8.59 20.62
C PRO A 110 -9.99 -9.50 19.55
N ILE A 111 -9.40 -10.67 19.35
CA ILE A 111 -9.89 -11.67 18.40
C ILE A 111 -10.86 -12.60 19.11
N HIS A 112 -12.14 -12.30 19.02
CA HIS A 112 -13.21 -13.15 19.56
C HIS A 112 -13.87 -13.99 18.48
N ALA A 113 -14.30 -15.19 18.85
CA ALA A 113 -15.12 -16.02 17.99
C ALA A 113 -16.38 -15.26 17.53
N ASN A 114 -16.82 -15.59 16.32
CA ASN A 114 -18.06 -15.06 15.75
C ASN A 114 -18.09 -13.52 15.64
N THR A 115 -16.92 -12.93 15.40
CA THR A 115 -16.76 -11.49 15.26
C THR A 115 -16.28 -11.13 13.85
N GLY A 116 -17.05 -10.28 13.17
CA GLY A 116 -16.75 -9.75 11.86
C GLY A 116 -16.13 -8.36 11.93
N PHE A 117 -15.37 -8.02 10.91
CA PHE A 117 -14.74 -6.72 10.73
C PHE A 117 -14.97 -6.20 9.33
N LYS A 118 -15.18 -4.88 9.23
CA LYS A 118 -15.18 -4.12 7.98
C LYS A 118 -14.20 -2.98 8.12
N PHE A 119 -13.29 -2.82 7.15
CA PHE A 119 -12.35 -1.70 7.08
C PHE A 119 -12.04 -1.37 5.62
N ASN A 120 -11.55 -0.15 5.39
CA ASN A 120 -11.32 0.33 4.02
C ASN A 120 -10.15 -0.38 3.34
N GLU A 121 -10.19 -0.46 2.01
CA GLU A 121 -9.07 -0.88 1.18
C GLU A 121 -7.79 -0.10 1.53
N GLY A 122 -6.63 -0.76 1.42
CA GLY A 122 -5.33 -0.12 1.65
C GLY A 122 -5.01 0.20 3.12
N VAL A 123 -5.87 -0.18 4.06
CA VAL A 123 -5.59 -0.01 5.48
C VAL A 123 -4.60 -1.07 5.95
N LEU A 124 -3.51 -0.60 6.56
CA LEU A 124 -2.50 -1.48 7.15
C LEU A 124 -3.11 -2.23 8.34
N HIS A 125 -2.98 -3.55 8.33
CA HIS A 125 -3.46 -4.39 9.41
C HIS A 125 -2.54 -5.59 9.66
N LEU A 126 -2.62 -6.14 10.86
CA LEU A 126 -1.83 -7.27 11.33
C LEU A 126 -2.53 -7.96 12.49
N THR A 127 -2.04 -9.14 12.86
CA THR A 127 -2.37 -9.73 14.17
C THR A 127 -1.11 -9.90 15.01
N THR A 128 -1.22 -9.72 16.31
CA THR A 128 -0.09 -9.78 17.26
C THR A 128 -0.46 -10.57 18.51
N ASN A 129 0.52 -11.22 19.11
CA ASN A 129 0.38 -12.01 20.35
C ASN A 129 -0.63 -13.17 20.23
N THR A 130 -0.82 -13.72 19.04
CA THR A 130 -1.88 -14.71 18.75
C THR A 130 -1.49 -16.13 19.15
N GLY A 131 -0.28 -16.35 19.62
CA GLY A 131 0.18 -17.67 20.08
C GLY A 131 0.23 -18.74 18.98
N GLU A 132 0.28 -20.00 19.41
CA GLU A 132 0.45 -21.16 18.52
C GLU A 132 -0.87 -21.87 18.18
N ILE A 133 -2.00 -21.45 18.73
CA ILE A 133 -3.31 -22.06 18.47
C ILE A 133 -3.87 -21.48 17.17
N PRO A 134 -4.14 -22.32 16.15
CA PRO A 134 -4.67 -21.83 14.91
C PRO A 134 -6.05 -21.19 15.06
N ARG A 135 -6.27 -20.08 14.38
CA ARG A 135 -7.57 -19.39 14.25
C ARG A 135 -8.14 -19.56 12.85
N LEU A 136 -9.44 -19.72 12.79
CA LEU A 136 -10.19 -19.86 11.56
C LEU A 136 -10.77 -18.51 11.16
N LEU A 137 -10.48 -18.09 9.94
CA LEU A 137 -10.93 -16.84 9.35
C LEU A 137 -11.77 -17.12 8.11
N LEU A 138 -12.96 -16.52 8.02
CA LEU A 138 -13.77 -16.42 6.81
C LEU A 138 -13.38 -15.13 6.07
N GLY A 139 -13.18 -15.22 4.77
CA GLY A 139 -12.71 -14.11 3.95
C GLY A 139 -11.17 -14.02 3.93
N PRO A 140 -10.62 -12.81 3.74
CA PRO A 140 -11.30 -11.56 3.46
C PRO A 140 -11.96 -11.51 2.08
N ILE A 141 -13.05 -10.76 2.00
CA ILE A 141 -13.78 -10.46 0.77
C ILE A 141 -14.05 -8.95 0.69
N ASN A 142 -14.39 -8.46 -0.49
CA ASN A 142 -14.82 -7.08 -0.69
C ASN A 142 -16.36 -6.95 -0.73
N GLU A 143 -16.86 -5.72 -0.95
CA GLU A 143 -18.30 -5.44 -1.03
C GLU A 143 -19.00 -6.15 -2.20
N PHE A 144 -18.27 -6.63 -3.19
CA PHE A 144 -18.79 -7.43 -4.32
C PHE A 144 -18.68 -8.94 -4.05
N VAL A 145 -18.37 -9.31 -2.82
CA VAL A 145 -18.14 -10.70 -2.38
C VAL A 145 -16.96 -11.38 -3.11
N ASN A 146 -16.12 -10.61 -3.76
CA ASN A 146 -14.89 -11.13 -4.37
C ASN A 146 -13.80 -11.31 -3.32
N PRO A 147 -13.01 -12.41 -3.40
CA PRO A 147 -11.86 -12.59 -2.53
C PRO A 147 -10.89 -11.43 -2.65
N VAL A 148 -10.40 -10.95 -1.53
CA VAL A 148 -9.25 -10.04 -1.45
C VAL A 148 -8.12 -10.74 -0.74
N GLY A 149 -6.91 -10.39 -1.03
CA GLY A 149 -5.77 -11.06 -0.45
C GLY A 149 -4.51 -10.22 -0.48
N SER A 150 -3.56 -10.62 0.34
CA SER A 150 -2.25 -10.02 0.36
C SER A 150 -1.44 -10.54 -0.82
N PRO A 151 -0.97 -9.69 -1.72
CA PRO A 151 -0.05 -10.09 -2.77
C PRO A 151 1.28 -10.54 -2.17
N ILE A 152 2.04 -11.34 -2.91
CA ILE A 152 3.45 -11.52 -2.60
C ILE A 152 4.13 -10.18 -2.89
N LEU A 153 4.73 -9.58 -1.87
CA LEU A 153 5.39 -8.30 -1.98
C LEU A 153 6.88 -8.50 -2.30
N TYR A 154 7.41 -7.68 -3.19
CA TYR A 154 8.81 -7.67 -3.58
C TYR A 154 9.50 -6.45 -2.98
N TYR A 155 10.74 -6.63 -2.51
CA TYR A 155 11.50 -5.63 -1.78
C TYR A 155 12.88 -5.44 -2.41
N ALA A 156 13.42 -4.23 -2.31
CA ALA A 156 14.73 -3.89 -2.86
C ALA A 156 15.90 -4.59 -2.15
N SER A 157 15.75 -4.90 -0.86
CA SER A 157 16.77 -5.58 -0.08
C SER A 157 16.19 -6.63 0.86
N GLN A 158 17.04 -7.55 1.35
CA GLN A 158 16.67 -8.51 2.38
C GLN A 158 16.28 -7.81 3.69
N ALA A 159 16.97 -6.74 4.04
CA ALA A 159 16.65 -5.95 5.23
C ALA A 159 15.25 -5.32 5.12
N ASP A 160 14.87 -4.82 3.94
CA ASP A 160 13.53 -4.29 3.70
C ASP A 160 12.46 -5.37 3.76
N ALA A 161 12.73 -6.52 3.20
CA ALA A 161 11.83 -7.66 3.28
C ALA A 161 11.64 -8.12 4.74
N LEU A 162 12.71 -8.20 5.53
CA LEU A 162 12.66 -8.52 6.96
C LEU A 162 11.92 -7.46 7.77
N ALA A 163 12.09 -6.22 7.40
CA ALA A 163 11.50 -5.07 8.07
C ALA A 163 10.10 -4.71 7.54
N TYR A 164 9.57 -5.42 6.51
CA TYR A 164 8.32 -5.08 5.83
C TYR A 164 8.26 -3.61 5.39
N ALA A 165 9.35 -3.16 4.81
CA ALA A 165 9.47 -1.83 4.24
C ALA A 165 8.45 -1.62 3.10
N THR A 166 8.45 -0.45 2.49
CA THR A 166 7.65 -0.20 1.29
C THR A 166 8.07 -1.18 0.18
N PRO A 167 7.17 -2.05 -0.30
CA PRO A 167 7.49 -2.96 -1.38
C PRO A 167 7.69 -2.20 -2.69
N ILE A 168 8.50 -2.76 -3.56
CA ILE A 168 8.79 -2.22 -4.90
C ILE A 168 7.94 -2.89 -5.99
N GLY A 169 7.15 -3.89 -5.64
CA GLY A 169 6.23 -4.57 -6.53
C GLY A 169 5.49 -5.70 -5.85
N ASN A 170 4.62 -6.38 -6.58
CA ASN A 170 3.83 -7.49 -6.06
C ASN A 170 3.52 -8.57 -7.11
N SER A 171 3.00 -9.72 -6.66
CA SER A 171 2.72 -10.88 -7.50
C SER A 171 1.43 -10.78 -8.33
N ILE A 172 0.56 -9.82 -8.07
CA ILE A 172 -0.74 -9.75 -8.78
C ILE A 172 -0.52 -9.26 -10.21
N ASN A 173 0.32 -8.25 -10.39
CA ASN A 173 0.55 -7.64 -11.70
C ASN A 173 1.86 -8.07 -12.33
N TYR A 174 2.70 -8.83 -11.63
CA TYR A 174 4.04 -9.22 -12.09
C TYR A 174 4.91 -8.04 -12.55
N THR A 175 4.53 -6.83 -12.14
CA THR A 175 5.24 -5.60 -12.44
C THR A 175 6.01 -5.14 -11.22
N VAL A 176 7.17 -4.59 -11.46
CA VAL A 176 7.99 -3.96 -10.45
C VAL A 176 8.17 -2.53 -10.86
N ASN A 177 7.92 -1.63 -9.93
CA ASN A 177 8.05 -0.21 -10.17
C ASN A 177 9.49 0.14 -10.60
N GLY A 178 9.62 0.92 -11.65
CA GLY A 178 10.91 1.28 -12.21
C GLY A 178 11.50 0.23 -13.17
N ALA A 179 10.66 -0.58 -13.80
CA ALA A 179 11.08 -1.60 -14.77
C ALA A 179 11.73 -0.98 -16.00
N GLY A 180 13.03 -0.84 -15.97
CA GLY A 180 13.83 -0.46 -17.12
C GLY A 180 15.11 -1.27 -17.23
N PHE A 181 15.75 -1.60 -16.14
CA PHE A 181 17.10 -2.18 -16.17
C PHE A 181 17.44 -2.98 -14.91
N GLY A 182 17.65 -4.24 -15.06
CA GLY A 182 18.37 -5.14 -14.18
C GLY A 182 18.15 -5.11 -12.66
N TYR A 183 17.21 -5.87 -12.12
CA TYR A 183 16.90 -5.82 -10.70
C TYR A 183 17.02 -7.15 -9.98
N THR A 184 17.58 -7.12 -8.78
CA THR A 184 17.49 -8.20 -7.81
C THR A 184 16.46 -7.83 -6.75
N TYR A 185 15.48 -8.68 -6.53
CA TYR A 185 14.44 -8.46 -5.53
C TYR A 185 14.51 -9.45 -4.40
N TRP A 186 13.95 -9.07 -3.29
CA TRP A 186 13.69 -9.94 -2.17
C TRP A 186 12.19 -10.10 -1.97
N ARG A 187 11.74 -11.32 -1.84
CA ARG A 187 10.37 -11.64 -1.42
C ARG A 187 10.39 -12.46 -0.15
N ILE A 188 9.32 -12.35 0.62
CA ILE A 188 9.05 -13.31 1.68
C ILE A 188 8.31 -14.45 1.04
N ALA A 189 8.88 -15.66 1.10
CA ALA A 189 8.23 -16.84 0.57
C ALA A 189 6.93 -17.09 1.35
N SER A 190 5.79 -17.05 0.66
CA SER A 190 4.50 -17.23 1.31
C SER A 190 4.07 -18.69 1.40
N ASN A 191 4.59 -19.60 0.58
CA ASN A 191 3.86 -20.84 0.31
C ASN A 191 4.62 -22.14 0.38
N SER A 192 5.93 -22.22 0.57
CA SER A 192 6.57 -23.54 0.51
C SER A 192 7.79 -23.77 1.39
N THR A 193 8.49 -22.75 1.82
CA THR A 193 9.78 -22.96 2.48
C THR A 193 10.07 -22.00 3.65
N GLY A 194 9.04 -21.45 4.26
CA GLY A 194 9.21 -20.59 5.43
C GLY A 194 9.22 -19.09 5.13
N SER A 195 9.22 -18.31 6.19
CA SER A 195 9.14 -16.84 6.20
C SER A 195 10.46 -16.13 5.90
N SER A 196 11.46 -16.83 5.41
CA SER A 196 12.76 -16.23 5.09
C SER A 196 12.69 -15.45 3.78
N PRO A 197 13.22 -14.21 3.71
CA PRO A 197 13.32 -13.47 2.48
C PRO A 197 14.16 -14.21 1.45
N GLN A 198 13.66 -14.31 0.24
CA GLN A 198 14.35 -14.97 -0.88
C GLN A 198 14.76 -13.94 -1.91
N ASN A 199 16.01 -14.02 -2.36
CA ASN A 199 16.50 -13.23 -3.48
C ASN A 199 15.93 -13.80 -4.79
N ILE A 200 15.33 -12.95 -5.59
CA ILE A 200 14.76 -13.30 -6.87
C ILE A 200 15.29 -12.35 -7.93
N THR A 201 15.80 -12.92 -8.99
CA THR A 201 16.40 -12.21 -10.11
C THR A 201 15.49 -12.32 -11.33
N TYR A 202 15.20 -11.22 -12.01
CA TYR A 202 14.28 -11.13 -13.13
C TYR A 202 14.86 -10.42 -14.35
N ALA A 203 14.45 -10.86 -15.56
CA ALA A 203 14.86 -10.29 -16.85
C ALA A 203 13.77 -9.37 -17.42
N ASN A 204 14.14 -8.16 -17.80
CA ASN A 204 13.34 -7.21 -18.60
C ASN A 204 11.99 -6.77 -18.05
N GLY A 205 11.84 -6.60 -16.77
CA GLY A 205 10.75 -5.83 -16.18
C GLY A 205 9.30 -6.18 -16.52
N SER A 206 9.06 -7.00 -17.50
CA SER A 206 7.70 -7.30 -17.98
C SER A 206 7.10 -8.59 -17.42
N ASN A 207 7.89 -9.46 -16.81
CA ASN A 207 7.38 -10.69 -16.21
C ASN A 207 8.31 -11.19 -15.10
N LEU A 208 7.84 -11.16 -13.89
CA LEU A 208 8.58 -11.59 -12.70
C LEU A 208 8.88 -13.11 -12.67
N ASN A 209 8.43 -13.88 -13.65
CA ASN A 209 8.73 -15.31 -13.80
C ASN A 209 9.87 -15.60 -14.79
N ALA A 210 10.43 -14.59 -15.43
CA ALA A 210 11.42 -14.75 -16.49
C ALA A 210 12.83 -14.39 -16.00
N GLY A 211 13.55 -15.27 -15.35
CA GLY A 211 14.85 -15.05 -14.71
C GLY A 211 15.84 -14.10 -15.40
N GLY A 212 16.47 -13.21 -14.63
CA GLY A 212 17.50 -12.23 -15.01
C GLY A 212 17.93 -11.36 -13.82
N SER A 213 19.08 -10.69 -13.90
CA SER A 213 19.57 -9.76 -12.86
C SER A 213 19.30 -8.33 -13.23
N TYR A 214 18.76 -7.54 -12.30
CA TYR A 214 18.37 -6.16 -12.54
C TYR A 214 18.78 -5.23 -11.39
N ASN A 215 19.32 -4.06 -11.69
CA ASN A 215 19.61 -3.02 -10.69
C ASN A 215 18.47 -2.00 -10.68
N LEU A 216 17.70 -1.95 -9.60
CA LEU A 216 16.65 -0.97 -9.40
C LEU A 216 17.27 0.40 -9.07
N TYR A 217 17.02 1.33 -9.96
CA TYR A 217 16.91 2.72 -9.56
C TYR A 217 15.42 3.04 -9.54
N PRO A 218 14.77 3.02 -8.39
CA PRO A 218 13.37 3.41 -8.35
C PRO A 218 13.26 4.84 -8.86
N ALA A 219 12.29 5.08 -9.75
CA ALA A 219 11.92 6.43 -10.10
C ALA A 219 11.67 7.20 -8.81
N THR A 220 12.52 8.16 -8.49
CA THR A 220 12.45 8.86 -7.21
C THR A 220 11.39 9.94 -7.32
N PRO A 221 10.36 9.97 -6.42
CA PRO A 221 9.42 11.07 -6.37
C PRO A 221 10.19 12.36 -6.03
N CYS A 222 10.10 13.37 -6.88
CA CYS A 222 10.84 14.62 -6.69
C CYS A 222 10.10 15.82 -7.24
N PHE A 223 10.46 17.00 -6.73
CA PHE A 223 10.09 18.30 -7.23
C PHE A 223 11.20 18.86 -8.13
N LEU A 224 10.82 19.58 -9.17
CA LEU A 224 11.77 20.43 -9.90
C LEU A 224 12.26 21.55 -8.99
N GLU A 225 13.52 21.94 -9.12
CA GLU A 225 14.09 23.13 -8.47
C GLU A 225 13.19 24.36 -8.70
N GLY A 226 12.98 25.16 -7.66
CA GLY A 226 12.06 26.31 -7.66
C GLY A 226 10.64 25.98 -7.26
N SER A 227 10.25 24.71 -7.12
CA SER A 227 8.95 24.34 -6.54
C SER A 227 8.85 24.86 -5.11
N LYS A 228 7.70 25.42 -4.75
CA LYS A 228 7.52 26.07 -3.45
C LYS A 228 6.68 25.22 -2.51
N ILE A 229 7.12 25.07 -1.28
CA ILE A 229 6.47 24.28 -0.23
C ILE A 229 5.98 25.22 0.87
N LEU A 230 4.76 25.00 1.35
CA LEU A 230 4.16 25.80 2.42
C LEU A 230 4.87 25.55 3.76
N ALA A 231 5.51 26.58 4.29
CA ALA A 231 6.27 26.52 5.52
C ALA A 231 5.88 27.67 6.48
N LEU A 232 6.19 27.50 7.76
CA LEU A 232 6.03 28.52 8.78
C LEU A 232 7.37 29.24 8.98
N VAL A 233 7.45 30.49 8.55
CA VAL A 233 8.62 31.35 8.69
C VAL A 233 8.22 32.60 9.47
N ASP A 234 8.91 32.90 10.57
CA ASP A 234 8.63 34.03 11.46
C ASP A 234 7.15 34.13 11.88
N GLY A 235 6.54 32.95 12.14
CA GLY A 235 5.14 32.85 12.56
C GLY A 235 4.11 33.07 11.43
N LYS A 236 4.54 33.17 10.18
CA LYS A 236 3.67 33.32 8.99
C LYS A 236 3.79 32.14 8.05
N GLU A 237 2.66 31.72 7.49
CA GLU A 237 2.64 30.73 6.41
C GLU A 237 3.09 31.38 5.11
N ILE A 238 4.18 30.88 4.54
CA ILE A 238 4.69 31.32 3.24
C ILE A 238 5.14 30.13 2.40
N TYR A 239 5.10 30.28 1.08
CA TYR A 239 5.63 29.30 0.13
C TYR A 239 7.13 29.53 -0.09
N VAL A 240 7.96 28.60 0.40
CA VAL A 240 9.42 28.65 0.34
C VAL A 240 9.91 27.74 -0.80
N PRO A 241 10.79 28.22 -1.70
CA PRO A 241 11.41 27.34 -2.70
C PRO A 241 12.09 26.15 -2.02
N ILE A 242 11.88 24.93 -2.54
CA ILE A 242 12.31 23.70 -1.90
C ILE A 242 13.81 23.63 -1.68
N GLU A 243 14.61 24.18 -2.59
CA GLU A 243 16.06 24.28 -2.49
C GLU A 243 16.58 25.25 -1.42
N LYS A 244 15.68 26.05 -0.85
CA LYS A 244 15.98 26.98 0.24
C LYS A 244 15.55 26.49 1.62
N LEU A 245 14.78 25.41 1.66
CA LEU A 245 14.44 24.76 2.94
C LEU A 245 15.69 24.22 3.60
N GLN A 246 15.69 24.24 4.92
CA GLN A 246 16.79 23.75 5.76
C GLN A 246 16.26 22.75 6.78
N LYS A 247 17.13 21.89 7.28
CA LYS A 247 16.81 21.02 8.41
C LYS A 247 16.32 21.82 9.60
N GLY A 248 15.18 21.46 10.12
CA GLY A 248 14.51 22.15 11.23
C GLY A 248 13.42 23.13 10.82
N ASP A 249 13.32 23.53 9.54
CA ASP A 249 12.22 24.34 9.03
C ASP A 249 10.89 23.62 9.21
N LEU A 250 9.84 24.39 9.52
CA LEU A 250 8.51 23.89 9.80
C LEU A 250 7.66 23.87 8.53
N VAL A 251 7.40 22.68 7.99
CA VAL A 251 6.53 22.48 6.82
C VAL A 251 5.12 22.14 7.26
N LYS A 252 4.13 22.77 6.62
CA LYS A 252 2.70 22.49 6.84
C LYS A 252 2.33 21.13 6.27
N THR A 253 1.75 20.27 7.09
CA THR A 253 1.17 18.99 6.66
C THR A 253 -0.35 19.08 6.57
N SER A 254 -0.98 18.18 5.84
CA SER A 254 -2.43 18.20 5.63
C SER A 254 -3.23 17.94 6.92
N ARG A 255 -2.70 17.11 7.83
CA ARG A 255 -3.44 16.65 9.03
C ARG A 255 -2.66 16.74 10.34
N ASN A 256 -1.33 16.83 10.28
CA ASN A 256 -0.47 16.76 11.47
C ASN A 256 0.16 18.10 11.87
N GLY A 257 -0.44 19.21 11.42
CA GLY A 257 0.07 20.56 11.69
C GLY A 257 1.42 20.80 11.02
N TYR A 258 2.35 21.41 11.74
CA TYR A 258 3.71 21.65 11.25
C TYR A 258 4.64 20.56 11.70
N LYS A 259 5.50 20.11 10.77
CA LYS A 259 6.54 19.12 11.02
C LYS A 259 7.89 19.67 10.57
N LYS A 260 8.95 19.35 11.32
CA LYS A 260 10.31 19.79 10.96
C LYS A 260 10.82 19.01 9.77
N VAL A 261 11.48 19.70 8.87
CA VAL A 261 12.31 19.08 7.84
C VAL A 261 13.47 18.35 8.55
N GLU A 262 13.58 17.06 8.33
CA GLU A 262 14.64 16.24 8.92
C GLU A 262 15.73 15.88 7.90
N LEU A 263 15.35 15.61 6.64
CA LEU A 263 16.27 15.34 5.55
C LEU A 263 15.84 16.09 4.29
N ILE A 264 16.83 16.54 3.54
CA ILE A 264 16.67 17.14 2.21
C ILE A 264 17.53 16.37 1.24
N GLY A 265 16.94 15.91 0.15
CA GLY A 265 17.63 15.23 -0.93
C GLY A 265 17.71 16.11 -2.17
N LYS A 266 18.87 16.10 -2.83
CA LYS A 266 19.13 16.74 -4.11
C LYS A 266 19.59 15.71 -5.12
N GLY A 267 19.08 15.78 -6.35
CA GLY A 267 19.47 14.93 -7.47
C GLY A 267 19.37 15.66 -8.79
N THR A 268 19.56 14.91 -9.87
CA THR A 268 19.34 15.38 -11.24
C THR A 268 18.48 14.37 -11.99
N ILE A 269 17.69 14.84 -12.95
CA ILE A 269 16.91 14.01 -13.85
C ILE A 269 17.05 14.49 -15.29
N GLY A 270 17.25 13.56 -16.21
CA GLY A 270 17.14 13.84 -17.64
C GLY A 270 15.68 13.85 -18.07
N ASN A 271 15.23 14.89 -18.75
CA ASN A 271 13.88 14.97 -19.31
C ASN A 271 13.96 14.96 -20.85
N SER A 272 13.26 13.99 -21.47
CA SER A 272 13.34 13.73 -22.92
C SER A 272 12.57 14.70 -23.79
N GLY A 273 11.69 15.52 -23.20
CA GLY A 273 10.85 16.47 -23.95
C GLY A 273 9.75 15.85 -24.82
N ASN A 274 9.68 14.51 -24.96
CA ASN A 274 8.65 13.81 -25.73
C ASN A 274 7.30 13.76 -24.99
N ASN A 275 6.28 13.09 -25.53
CA ASN A 275 4.95 12.97 -24.92
C ASN A 275 4.70 11.60 -24.25
N GLU A 276 5.72 10.77 -24.10
CA GLU A 276 5.59 9.47 -23.47
C GLU A 276 5.27 9.61 -21.97
N ARG A 277 4.36 8.81 -21.46
CA ARG A 277 3.97 8.86 -20.04
C ARG A 277 4.67 7.73 -19.27
N ILE A 278 5.85 8.05 -18.76
CA ILE A 278 6.69 7.16 -17.96
C ILE A 278 7.06 7.84 -16.62
N GLU A 279 7.52 7.06 -15.67
CA GLU A 279 7.84 7.53 -14.32
C GLU A 279 9.09 8.42 -14.27
N ASP A 280 10.09 8.10 -15.09
CA ASP A 280 11.43 8.74 -15.08
C ASP A 280 11.48 9.98 -15.96
N ARG A 281 10.58 10.93 -15.72
CA ARG A 281 10.54 12.22 -16.38
C ARG A 281 9.78 13.25 -15.56
N LEU A 282 9.85 14.52 -15.99
CA LEU A 282 9.10 15.62 -15.39
C LEU A 282 7.71 15.78 -16.03
N TYR A 283 6.73 16.10 -15.17
CA TYR A 283 5.37 16.42 -15.52
C TYR A 283 5.02 17.81 -15.01
N LYS A 284 4.22 18.52 -15.81
CA LYS A 284 3.62 19.79 -15.48
C LYS A 284 2.23 19.58 -14.88
N CYS A 285 2.02 20.07 -13.67
CA CYS A 285 0.70 20.31 -13.10
C CYS A 285 0.36 21.78 -13.37
N SER A 286 -0.51 22.05 -14.35
CA SER A 286 -0.84 23.41 -14.71
C SER A 286 -1.92 23.99 -13.81
N THR A 287 -1.91 25.31 -13.61
CA THR A 287 -2.97 26.03 -12.86
C THR A 287 -4.36 25.90 -13.50
N VAL A 288 -4.43 25.53 -14.77
CA VAL A 288 -5.69 25.25 -15.48
C VAL A 288 -6.29 23.91 -15.04
N ASN A 289 -5.44 22.87 -14.92
CA ASN A 289 -5.88 21.52 -14.58
C ASN A 289 -5.94 21.28 -13.06
N TYR A 290 -5.28 22.13 -12.29
CA TYR A 290 -5.22 22.12 -10.81
C TYR A 290 -5.49 23.54 -10.28
N PRO A 291 -6.75 23.91 -10.12
CA PRO A 291 -7.14 25.28 -9.74
C PRO A 291 -6.67 25.71 -8.34
N GLU A 292 -6.24 24.75 -7.50
CA GLU A 292 -5.61 25.01 -6.21
C GLU A 292 -4.18 25.56 -6.32
N LEU A 293 -3.55 25.46 -7.48
CA LEU A 293 -2.22 26.03 -7.73
C LEU A 293 -2.28 27.52 -8.02
N THR A 294 -1.30 28.29 -7.55
CA THR A 294 -1.09 29.70 -7.91
C THR A 294 -0.07 29.89 -9.04
N GLU A 295 0.73 28.87 -9.29
CA GLU A 295 1.70 28.77 -10.38
C GLU A 295 1.91 27.32 -10.77
N ASP A 296 2.36 27.04 -11.98
CA ASP A 296 2.59 25.68 -12.45
C ASP A 296 3.59 24.94 -11.54
N LEU A 297 3.27 23.69 -11.21
CA LEU A 297 4.13 22.81 -10.44
C LEU A 297 4.74 21.76 -11.35
N TYR A 298 6.04 21.47 -11.19
CA TYR A 298 6.74 20.42 -11.95
C TYR A 298 7.25 19.35 -10.99
N ILE A 299 6.84 18.11 -11.25
CA ILE A 299 7.20 16.93 -10.43
C ILE A 299 7.61 15.76 -11.32
N THR A 300 8.33 14.79 -10.76
CA THR A 300 8.65 13.55 -11.49
C THR A 300 7.39 12.69 -11.66
N GLY A 301 7.37 11.83 -12.67
CA GLY A 301 6.21 10.99 -12.97
C GLY A 301 5.81 10.05 -11.85
N PHE A 302 6.73 9.66 -10.99
CA PHE A 302 6.46 8.81 -9.82
C PHE A 302 6.02 9.60 -8.57
N HIS A 303 6.04 10.92 -8.61
CA HIS A 303 5.57 11.73 -7.48
C HIS A 303 4.05 11.63 -7.33
N SER A 304 3.58 11.45 -6.11
CA SER A 304 2.16 11.26 -5.84
C SER A 304 1.46 12.58 -5.53
N ILE A 305 0.37 12.82 -6.26
CA ILE A 305 -0.65 13.81 -5.93
C ILE A 305 -1.67 13.12 -5.02
N LEU A 306 -2.04 13.76 -3.93
CA LEU A 306 -2.95 13.20 -2.93
C LEU A 306 -4.40 13.58 -3.27
N VAL A 307 -5.22 12.59 -3.59
CA VAL A 307 -6.61 12.75 -4.05
C VAL A 307 -7.60 12.03 -3.14
N ASP A 308 -8.85 12.50 -3.11
CA ASP A 308 -9.90 11.88 -2.28
C ASP A 308 -10.42 10.57 -2.88
N THR A 309 -10.41 10.47 -4.21
CA THR A 309 -10.92 9.30 -4.93
C THR A 309 -10.03 8.97 -6.12
N LEU A 310 -10.01 7.71 -6.52
CA LEU A 310 -9.42 7.24 -7.77
C LEU A 310 -10.54 6.67 -8.64
N THR A 311 -10.52 6.97 -9.94
CA THR A 311 -11.36 6.26 -10.91
C THR A 311 -10.89 4.82 -11.07
N ASP A 312 -11.71 3.92 -11.60
CA ASP A 312 -11.33 2.52 -11.84
C ASP A 312 -10.10 2.39 -12.74
N ILE A 313 -9.97 3.27 -13.73
CA ILE A 313 -8.81 3.30 -14.62
C ILE A 313 -7.55 3.73 -13.85
N GLN A 314 -7.65 4.76 -13.02
CA GLN A 314 -6.53 5.23 -12.19
C GLN A 314 -6.12 4.17 -11.17
N ARG A 315 -7.07 3.50 -10.53
CA ARG A 315 -6.80 2.39 -9.58
C ARG A 315 -6.06 1.26 -10.26
N LYS A 316 -6.58 0.79 -11.41
CA LYS A 316 -5.93 -0.27 -12.19
C LYS A 316 -4.51 0.12 -12.57
N LYS A 317 -4.32 1.31 -13.16
CA LYS A 317 -2.99 1.81 -13.52
C LYS A 317 -2.08 1.98 -12.29
N THR A 318 -2.60 2.48 -11.16
CA THR A 318 -1.84 2.62 -9.91
C THR A 318 -1.34 1.27 -9.41
N VAL A 319 -2.20 0.25 -9.41
CA VAL A 319 -1.80 -1.11 -9.03
C VAL A 319 -0.80 -1.70 -10.03
N GLU A 320 -0.95 -1.44 -11.33
CA GLU A 320 0.01 -1.85 -12.36
C GLU A 320 1.40 -1.22 -12.15
N HIS A 321 1.49 0.05 -11.77
CA HIS A 321 2.75 0.78 -11.57
C HIS A 321 3.35 0.62 -10.18
N MET A 322 2.54 0.69 -9.14
CA MET A 322 2.99 0.73 -7.75
C MET A 322 2.81 -0.59 -7.00
N GLY A 323 2.16 -1.56 -7.64
CA GLY A 323 1.87 -2.86 -7.04
C GLY A 323 0.67 -2.90 -6.12
N HIS A 324 0.24 -1.77 -5.57
CA HIS A 324 -0.93 -1.60 -4.71
C HIS A 324 -1.32 -0.12 -4.62
N ILE A 325 -2.46 0.14 -3.99
CA ILE A 325 -2.93 1.50 -3.74
C ILE A 325 -2.39 1.98 -2.41
N PHE A 326 -1.61 3.04 -2.44
CA PHE A 326 -1.09 3.70 -1.24
C PHE A 326 -2.01 4.81 -0.77
N ILE A 327 -2.05 4.99 0.54
CA ILE A 327 -2.78 6.06 1.20
C ILE A 327 -1.80 6.84 2.09
N THR A 328 -1.88 8.16 2.02
CA THR A 328 -1.18 9.08 2.91
C THR A 328 -2.20 10.02 3.52
N GLU A 329 -2.29 10.05 4.84
CA GLU A 329 -3.20 10.92 5.59
C GLU A 329 -4.67 10.88 5.08
N ASN A 330 -5.18 9.67 4.83
CA ASN A 330 -6.52 9.36 4.32
C ASN A 330 -6.79 9.85 2.88
N LYS A 331 -5.75 10.05 2.09
CA LYS A 331 -5.86 10.37 0.68
C LYS A 331 -5.12 9.33 -0.16
N TYR A 332 -5.67 8.99 -1.31
CA TYR A 332 -5.04 8.10 -2.26
C TYR A 332 -3.84 8.77 -2.93
N ARG A 333 -2.77 8.01 -3.16
CA ARG A 333 -1.61 8.45 -3.93
C ARG A 333 -1.84 8.17 -5.41
N LEU A 334 -2.01 9.24 -6.19
CA LEU A 334 -2.09 9.18 -7.63
C LEU A 334 -0.78 9.72 -8.23
N ILE A 335 0.03 8.84 -8.79
CA ILE A 335 1.32 9.27 -9.37
C ILE A 335 1.12 10.10 -10.63
N ALA A 336 1.98 11.07 -10.85
CA ALA A 336 1.83 12.07 -11.91
C ALA A 336 1.79 11.44 -13.31
N CYS A 337 2.53 10.37 -13.59
CA CYS A 337 2.47 9.71 -14.91
C CYS A 337 1.10 9.06 -15.20
N ILE A 338 0.29 8.75 -14.18
CA ILE A 338 -1.06 8.18 -14.31
C ILE A 338 -2.14 9.27 -14.36
N ASP A 339 -1.96 10.35 -13.59
CA ASP A 339 -2.94 11.43 -13.55
C ASP A 339 -3.03 12.14 -14.90
N GLU A 340 -4.15 11.96 -15.60
CA GLU A 340 -4.37 12.54 -16.94
C GLU A 340 -4.43 14.07 -16.95
N ARG A 341 -4.58 14.71 -15.79
CA ARG A 341 -4.53 16.17 -15.63
C ARG A 341 -3.10 16.71 -15.73
N THR A 342 -2.08 15.88 -15.45
CA THR A 342 -0.67 16.26 -15.65
C THR A 342 -0.29 16.15 -17.12
N GLU A 343 0.64 16.98 -17.54
CA GLU A 343 1.19 16.98 -18.89
C GLU A 343 2.67 16.60 -18.86
N PRO A 344 3.14 15.63 -19.70
CA PRO A 344 4.56 15.42 -19.86
C PRO A 344 5.25 16.74 -20.23
N TRP A 345 6.30 17.12 -19.46
CA TRP A 345 6.97 18.40 -19.72
C TRP A 345 7.79 18.34 -21.01
N SER A 346 7.54 19.26 -21.92
CA SER A 346 8.14 19.28 -23.27
C SER A 346 9.57 19.84 -23.32
N LYS A 347 10.10 20.37 -22.20
CA LYS A 347 11.45 20.91 -22.17
C LYS A 347 12.46 19.79 -22.04
N GLU A 348 13.32 19.60 -23.03
CA GLU A 348 14.43 18.65 -23.00
C GLU A 348 15.62 19.20 -22.20
N GLY A 349 16.35 18.32 -21.47
CA GLY A 349 17.57 18.66 -20.77
C GLY A 349 17.74 17.92 -19.44
N GLU A 350 18.79 18.29 -18.70
CA GLU A 350 19.02 17.85 -17.34
C GLU A 350 18.56 18.93 -16.35
N PHE A 351 17.88 18.49 -15.29
CA PHE A 351 17.25 19.38 -14.31
C PHE A 351 17.57 18.94 -12.89
N ALA A 352 17.83 19.93 -12.02
CA ALA A 352 17.94 19.68 -10.60
C ALA A 352 16.57 19.32 -10.01
N ILE A 353 16.55 18.27 -9.21
CA ILE A 353 15.36 17.79 -8.53
C ILE A 353 15.60 17.68 -7.02
N TRP A 354 14.55 17.86 -6.24
CA TRP A 354 14.62 17.96 -4.80
C TRP A 354 13.51 17.16 -4.14
N HIS A 355 13.77 16.65 -2.94
CA HIS A 355 12.73 16.10 -2.08
C HIS A 355 13.05 16.33 -0.61
N ILE A 356 12.00 16.30 0.23
CA ILE A 356 12.13 16.47 1.67
C ILE A 356 11.47 15.32 2.43
N ALA A 357 12.05 14.95 3.56
CA ALA A 357 11.43 14.09 4.54
C ALA A 357 11.30 14.83 5.88
N LEU A 358 10.14 14.68 6.50
CA LEU A 358 9.78 15.37 7.73
C LEU A 358 9.99 14.45 8.94
N GLU A 359 10.19 15.05 10.12
CA GLU A 359 10.29 14.33 11.38
C GLU A 359 9.08 13.41 11.59
N ASN A 360 9.35 12.14 11.94
CA ASN A 360 8.32 11.16 12.21
C ASN A 360 8.91 10.02 13.05
N ASP A 361 8.20 9.58 14.09
CA ASP A 361 8.61 8.41 14.90
C ASP A 361 8.60 7.13 14.05
N ASN A 362 7.67 7.03 13.10
CA ASN A 362 7.69 6.01 12.05
C ASN A 362 8.51 6.52 10.85
N ASN A 363 9.76 6.12 10.73
CA ASN A 363 10.67 6.54 9.66
C ASN A 363 10.24 6.15 8.23
N ARG A 364 9.14 5.41 8.07
CA ARG A 364 8.53 4.98 6.80
C ARG A 364 7.28 5.74 6.43
N ALA A 365 6.74 6.54 7.35
CA ALA A 365 5.55 7.33 7.07
C ALA A 365 5.89 8.57 6.24
N ASN A 366 4.94 8.92 5.37
CA ASN A 366 4.94 10.14 4.57
C ASN A 366 3.83 11.07 5.07
N TYR A 367 3.94 12.33 4.75
CA TYR A 367 2.91 13.34 4.99
C TYR A 367 2.38 13.91 3.68
N GLY A 368 1.16 14.41 3.70
CA GLY A 368 0.67 15.33 2.67
C GLY A 368 1.20 16.73 2.95
N ILE A 369 1.81 17.35 1.96
CA ILE A 369 2.35 18.73 2.02
C ILE A 369 1.79 19.57 0.89
N TYR A 370 1.72 20.89 1.09
CA TYR A 370 1.15 21.81 0.12
C TYR A 370 2.24 22.42 -0.76
N ALA A 371 2.07 22.27 -2.09
CA ALA A 371 2.99 22.81 -3.07
C ALA A 371 2.35 23.90 -3.95
N ASN A 372 3.11 24.91 -4.34
CA ASN A 372 2.80 25.97 -5.32
C ASN A 372 1.39 26.59 -5.21
N GLY A 373 0.89 26.81 -4.01
CA GLY A 373 -0.38 27.49 -3.79
C GLY A 373 -1.49 26.63 -3.20
N GLY A 374 -1.36 25.31 -3.13
CA GLY A 374 -2.38 24.50 -2.46
C GLY A 374 -2.52 23.06 -2.94
N LEU A 375 -1.83 22.67 -4.01
CA LEU A 375 -1.86 21.28 -4.45
C LEU A 375 -1.25 20.38 -3.37
N LEU A 376 -2.01 19.39 -2.94
CA LEU A 376 -1.58 18.44 -1.93
C LEU A 376 -0.81 17.30 -2.58
N VAL A 377 0.45 17.15 -2.20
CA VAL A 377 1.37 16.13 -2.69
C VAL A 377 2.06 15.42 -1.53
N GLU A 378 2.68 14.28 -1.76
CA GLU A 378 3.35 13.57 -0.68
C GLU A 378 4.76 14.14 -0.37
N SER A 379 5.17 14.08 0.90
CA SER A 379 6.57 14.17 1.31
C SER A 379 7.25 12.80 1.18
N CYS A 380 8.55 12.75 1.23
CA CYS A 380 9.28 11.48 1.32
C CYS A 380 9.28 10.92 2.75
N SER A 381 9.39 9.61 2.89
CA SER A 381 9.72 9.02 4.18
C SER A 381 11.22 9.14 4.48
N LEU A 382 11.58 9.22 5.77
CA LEU A 382 12.98 9.29 6.21
C LEU A 382 13.80 8.10 5.70
N ASN A 383 13.20 6.91 5.81
CA ASN A 383 13.85 5.68 5.38
C ASN A 383 14.14 5.66 3.88
N TYR A 384 13.14 6.04 3.05
CA TYR A 384 13.30 6.04 1.60
C TYR A 384 14.32 7.09 1.16
N LEU A 385 14.19 8.33 1.63
CA LEU A 385 15.06 9.41 1.22
C LEU A 385 16.54 9.13 1.55
N LYS A 386 16.78 8.56 2.74
CA LYS A 386 18.13 8.25 3.22
C LYS A 386 18.77 7.06 2.51
N ASN A 387 18.00 6.00 2.24
CA ASN A 387 18.60 4.70 1.91
C ASN A 387 18.31 4.26 0.47
N TYR A 388 17.32 4.84 -0.24
CA TYR A 388 16.82 4.30 -1.52
C TYR A 388 16.65 5.34 -2.62
N SER A 389 16.69 6.63 -2.31
CA SER A 389 16.40 7.68 -3.28
C SER A 389 17.55 7.95 -4.27
N ASN A 390 18.75 7.46 -4.01
CA ASN A 390 19.98 7.82 -4.74
C ASN A 390 20.25 9.34 -4.78
N MET A 391 19.58 10.11 -3.92
CA MET A 391 19.81 11.55 -3.80
C MET A 391 20.97 11.86 -2.86
N ILE A 392 21.62 12.96 -3.11
CA ILE A 392 22.61 13.53 -2.17
C ILE A 392 21.82 14.16 -1.02
N ILE A 393 22.02 13.67 0.18
CA ILE A 393 21.43 14.25 1.39
C ILE A 393 22.29 15.45 1.82
N ILE A 394 21.64 16.59 2.04
CA ILE A 394 22.26 17.87 2.43
C ILE A 394 21.70 18.37 3.75
#